data_8b651bc1757bec336a2378f55c9ba370
#
_entry.id   8b651bc1757bec336a2378f55c9ba370
#
_cell.length_a   1.000
_cell.length_b   1.000
_cell.length_c   1.000
_cell.angle_alpha   90.00
_cell.angle_beta   90.00
_cell.angle_gamma   90.00
#
_symmetry.space_group_name_H-M   'P 1'
#
loop_
_entity.id
_entity.type
_entity.pdbx_description
1 polymer ?
#
loop_
_entity_poly.entity_id
_entity_poly.type
_entity_poly.pdbx_seq_one_letter_code
_entity_poly.pdbx_strand_id
1 'polypeptide(L)'
;MNKKQKEEFFQRLESGEGCNFRKDEKNETIWRCYGGNDKRFSRLILKRMKVSKIEANKFLKKCDDNGWHCDCEILFNAEEPIMGEK
;
A
#
# COMPACT_ATOMS: atom_id res chain seq x y z
N MET A 1 13.15 3.12 3.25
CA MET A 1 12.31 2.57 4.34
C MET A 1 12.94 1.29 4.89
N ASN A 2 13.00 1.17 6.21
CA ASN A 2 13.48 -0.06 6.84
C ASN A 2 12.36 -1.10 6.90
N LYS A 3 12.69 -2.31 7.35
CA LYS A 3 11.74 -3.43 7.40
C LYS A 3 10.51 -3.10 8.25
N LYS A 4 10.72 -2.46 9.41
CA LYS A 4 9.64 -2.10 10.33
C LYS A 4 8.68 -1.10 9.69
N GLN A 5 9.21 -0.11 8.97
CA GLN A 5 8.39 0.86 8.25
C GLN A 5 7.60 0.20 7.13
N LYS A 6 8.19 -0.75 6.41
CA LYS A 6 7.49 -1.50 5.36
C LYS A 6 6.34 -2.31 5.95
N GLU A 7 6.56 -2.99 7.07
CA GLU A 7 5.51 -3.74 7.77
C GLU A 7 4.37 -2.83 8.17
N GLU A 8 4.70 -1.68 8.79
CA GLU A 8 3.69 -0.72 9.22
C GLU A 8 2.89 -0.19 8.03
N PHE A 9 3.56 0.12 6.93
CA PHE A 9 2.90 0.62 5.72
C PHE A 9 1.84 -0.37 5.22
N PHE A 10 2.19 -1.65 5.09
CA PHE A 10 1.24 -2.64 4.59
C PHE A 10 0.10 -2.90 5.56
N GLN A 11 0.37 -2.92 6.87
CA GLN A 11 -0.68 -3.05 7.87
C GLN A 11 -1.67 -1.89 7.81
N ARG A 12 -1.17 -0.68 7.67
CA ARG A 12 -2.01 0.52 7.57
C ARG A 12 -2.78 0.56 6.25
N LEU A 13 -2.16 0.11 5.17
CA LEU A 13 -2.83 0.07 3.86
C LEU A 13 -4.01 -0.92 3.86
N GLU A 14 -3.88 -2.01 4.59
CA GLU A 14 -4.95 -2.99 4.75
C GLU A 14 -6.08 -2.50 5.65
N SER A 15 -5.79 -1.62 6.58
CA SER A 15 -6.74 -1.13 7.59
C SER A 15 -7.72 -0.11 7.04
N GLY A 16 -8.62 0.39 7.91
CA GLY A 16 -9.58 1.44 7.57
C GLY A 16 -8.95 2.74 7.12
N GLU A 17 -7.67 2.96 7.39
CA GLU A 17 -6.90 4.10 6.91
C GLU A 17 -6.58 3.98 5.41
N GLY A 18 -6.51 2.76 4.88
CA GLY A 18 -6.19 2.47 3.49
C GLY A 18 -7.34 1.81 2.77
N CYS A 19 -7.09 0.63 2.21
CA CYS A 19 -8.07 -0.11 1.42
C CYS A 19 -9.21 -0.69 2.24
N ASN A 20 -9.04 -0.76 3.55
CA ASN A 20 -10.09 -1.21 4.47
C ASN A 20 -10.64 -2.60 4.11
N PHE A 21 -9.75 -3.58 4.10
CA PHE A 21 -10.15 -4.96 3.87
C PHE A 21 -11.01 -5.46 5.00
N ARG A 22 -12.17 -6.03 4.66
CA ARG A 22 -13.13 -6.54 5.64
C ARG A 22 -14.03 -7.58 5.00
N LYS A 23 -14.76 -8.30 5.83
CA LYS A 23 -15.80 -9.21 5.38
C LYS A 23 -17.16 -8.53 5.49
N ASP A 24 -18.01 -8.74 4.49
CA ASP A 24 -19.39 -8.28 4.54
C ASP A 24 -20.28 -9.33 5.21
N GLU A 25 -21.60 -9.09 5.24
CA GLU A 25 -22.56 -9.98 5.85
C GLU A 25 -22.57 -11.38 5.24
N LYS A 26 -22.19 -11.48 3.97
CA LYS A 26 -22.13 -12.74 3.23
C LYS A 26 -20.78 -13.43 3.34
N ASN A 27 -19.89 -12.90 4.20
CA ASN A 27 -18.52 -13.38 4.37
C ASN A 27 -17.66 -13.23 3.12
N GLU A 28 -18.00 -12.28 2.25
CA GLU A 28 -17.20 -11.94 1.08
C GLU A 28 -16.19 -10.84 1.45
N THR A 29 -14.96 -10.95 0.94
CA THR A 29 -13.94 -9.94 1.18
C THR A 29 -14.25 -8.70 0.35
N ILE A 30 -14.33 -7.54 1.00
CA ILE A 30 -14.55 -6.27 0.34
C ILE A 30 -13.44 -5.28 0.72
N TRP A 31 -13.15 -4.37 -0.18
CA TRP A 31 -12.14 -3.34 0.03
C TRP A 31 -12.48 -2.12 -0.84
N ARG A 32 -11.75 -1.03 -0.63
CA ARG A 32 -11.91 0.17 -1.45
C ARG A 32 -10.63 0.47 -2.22
N CYS A 33 -10.80 0.89 -3.46
CA CYS A 33 -9.70 1.29 -4.34
C CYS A 33 -10.28 2.18 -5.44
N TYR A 34 -9.54 3.20 -5.81
CA TYR A 34 -9.99 4.11 -6.86
C TYR A 34 -9.50 3.69 -8.25
N GLY A 35 -8.75 2.61 -8.34
CA GLY A 35 -8.30 2.02 -9.61
C GLY A 35 -7.28 2.85 -10.38
N GLY A 36 -6.98 2.42 -11.60
CA GLY A 36 -6.04 3.13 -12.47
C GLY A 36 -4.66 3.30 -11.83
N ASN A 37 -4.17 4.52 -11.82
CA ASN A 37 -2.88 4.87 -11.20
C ASN A 37 -3.07 5.59 -9.86
N ASP A 38 -4.23 5.45 -9.22
CA ASP A 38 -4.54 6.16 -7.99
C ASP A 38 -3.93 5.48 -6.78
N LYS A 39 -2.97 6.14 -6.15
CA LYS A 39 -2.25 5.67 -4.98
C LYS A 39 -2.50 6.59 -3.77
N ARG A 40 -3.71 7.18 -3.69
CA ARG A 40 -4.01 8.18 -2.67
C ARG A 40 -3.83 7.66 -1.23
N PHE A 41 -4.24 6.44 -0.97
CA PHE A 41 -4.09 5.86 0.37
C PHE A 41 -2.63 5.60 0.70
N SER A 42 -1.86 5.05 -0.24
CA SER A 42 -0.43 4.81 -0.06
C SER A 42 0.31 6.12 0.19
N ARG A 43 0.03 7.16 -0.60
CA ARG A 43 0.66 8.48 -0.41
C ARG A 43 0.33 9.08 0.96
N LEU A 44 -0.93 9.01 1.37
CA LEU A 44 -1.38 9.56 2.63
C LEU A 44 -0.73 8.83 3.82
N ILE A 45 -0.70 7.49 3.75
CA ILE A 45 -0.08 6.67 4.81
C ILE A 45 1.40 6.99 4.93
N LEU A 46 2.13 7.03 3.82
CA LEU A 46 3.56 7.36 3.84
C LEU A 46 3.81 8.74 4.44
N LYS A 47 2.96 9.71 4.12
CA LYS A 47 3.04 11.05 4.70
C LYS A 47 2.80 11.03 6.20
N ARG A 48 1.79 10.31 6.66
CA ARG A 48 1.47 10.18 8.09
C ARG A 48 2.56 9.45 8.86
N MET A 49 3.23 8.50 8.22
CA MET A 49 4.37 7.80 8.79
C MET A 49 5.63 8.65 8.81
N LYS A 50 5.57 9.87 8.26
CA LYS A 50 6.70 10.80 8.16
C LYS A 50 7.87 10.25 7.33
N VAL A 51 7.54 9.42 6.35
CA VAL A 51 8.52 8.98 5.34
C VAL A 51 8.84 10.19 4.46
N SER A 52 10.11 10.42 4.19
CA SER A 52 10.51 11.58 3.38
C SER A 52 9.87 11.51 1.99
N LYS A 53 9.65 12.68 1.39
CA LYS A 53 9.07 12.76 0.06
C LYS A 53 9.90 12.00 -0.98
N ILE A 54 11.22 12.08 -0.86
CA ILE A 54 12.14 11.38 -1.75
C ILE A 54 11.97 9.87 -1.64
N GLU A 55 11.96 9.32 -0.42
CA GLU A 55 11.76 7.89 -0.20
C GLU A 55 10.38 7.42 -0.63
N ALA A 56 9.35 8.19 -0.32
CA ALA A 56 7.98 7.88 -0.72
C ALA A 56 7.86 7.82 -2.23
N ASN A 57 8.43 8.80 -2.94
CA ASN A 57 8.39 8.83 -4.40
C ASN A 57 9.15 7.65 -5.01
N LYS A 58 10.30 7.28 -4.46
CA LYS A 58 11.07 6.12 -4.91
C LYS A 58 10.28 4.83 -4.74
N PHE A 59 9.64 4.67 -3.60
CA PHE A 59 8.82 3.50 -3.30
C PHE A 59 7.65 3.38 -4.28
N LEU A 60 6.92 4.48 -4.48
CA LEU A 60 5.76 4.50 -5.38
C LEU A 60 6.16 4.30 -6.84
N LYS A 61 7.31 4.85 -7.24
CA LYS A 61 7.86 4.62 -8.59
C LYS A 61 8.19 3.15 -8.79
N LYS A 62 8.79 2.52 -7.79
CA LYS A 62 9.09 1.10 -7.84
C LYS A 62 7.83 0.28 -8.01
N CYS A 63 6.75 0.67 -7.33
CA CYS A 63 5.46 0.01 -7.49
C CYS A 63 4.96 0.15 -8.93
N ASP A 64 5.02 1.35 -9.50
CA ASP A 64 4.62 1.56 -10.90
C ASP A 64 5.47 0.73 -11.87
N ASP A 65 6.78 0.70 -11.66
CA ASP A 65 7.71 -0.04 -12.52
C ASP A 65 7.41 -1.55 -12.51
N ASN A 66 6.79 -2.05 -11.45
CA ASN A 66 6.40 -3.45 -11.32
C ASN A 66 4.94 -3.71 -11.70
N GLY A 67 4.24 -2.72 -12.21
CA GLY A 67 2.84 -2.87 -12.62
C GLY A 67 1.83 -2.73 -11.49
N TRP A 68 2.25 -2.29 -10.32
CA TRP A 68 1.38 -2.07 -9.16
C TRP A 68 0.95 -0.60 -9.13
N HIS A 69 -0.12 -0.29 -9.86
CA HIS A 69 -0.48 1.09 -10.16
C HIS A 69 -1.48 1.73 -9.20
N CYS A 70 -2.25 0.94 -8.47
CA CYS A 70 -3.23 1.46 -7.52
C CYS A 70 -3.02 0.85 -6.13
N ASP A 71 -3.70 1.41 -5.12
CA ASP A 71 -3.52 0.98 -3.74
C ASP A 71 -3.76 -0.51 -3.53
N CYS A 72 -4.82 -1.06 -4.11
CA CYS A 72 -5.12 -2.48 -3.93
C CYS A 72 -4.10 -3.38 -4.61
N GLU A 73 -3.58 -2.99 -5.78
CA GLU A 73 -2.52 -3.75 -6.44
C GLU A 73 -1.24 -3.74 -5.62
N ILE A 74 -0.91 -2.60 -5.01
CA ILE A 74 0.23 -2.51 -4.10
C ILE A 74 0.03 -3.47 -2.93
N LEU A 75 -1.15 -3.46 -2.31
CA LEU A 75 -1.42 -4.33 -1.17
C LEU A 75 -1.34 -5.81 -1.54
N PHE A 76 -1.95 -6.20 -2.66
CA PHE A 76 -1.99 -7.62 -3.08
C PHE A 76 -0.66 -8.14 -3.59
N ASN A 77 0.11 -7.30 -4.28
CA ASN A 77 1.25 -7.78 -5.07
C ASN A 77 2.62 -7.32 -4.54
N ALA A 78 2.68 -6.20 -3.84
CA ALA A 78 3.96 -5.61 -3.47
C ALA A 78 4.50 -6.10 -2.12
N GLU A 79 3.63 -6.53 -1.22
CA GLU A 79 4.05 -6.88 0.14
C GLU A 79 5.16 -7.92 0.15
N GLU A 80 4.95 -9.06 -0.52
CA GLU A 80 5.92 -10.14 -0.52
C GLU A 80 7.26 -9.73 -1.16
N PRO A 81 7.29 -9.18 -2.38
CA PRO A 81 8.55 -8.72 -2.98
C PRO A 81 9.26 -7.64 -2.17
N ILE A 82 8.52 -6.66 -1.66
CA ILE A 82 9.10 -5.56 -0.88
C ILE A 82 9.64 -6.05 0.45
N MET A 83 8.89 -6.89 1.15
CA MET A 83 9.33 -7.43 2.44
C MET A 83 10.49 -8.43 2.29
N GLY A 84 10.61 -9.07 1.13
CA GLY A 84 11.70 -9.98 0.83
C GLY A 84 13.00 -9.30 0.44
N GLU A 85 13.01 -7.98 0.27
CA GLU A 85 14.23 -7.24 -0.07
C GLU A 85 15.20 -7.23 1.11
N LYS A 86 16.47 -7.38 0.80
CA LYS A 86 17.55 -7.34 1.79
C LYS A 86 18.15 -5.93 1.86
#